data_4f1650f1f04a70c3bbfbc0671e5834ed
#
_entry.id   4f1650f1f04a70c3bbfbc0671e5834ed
#
_cell.length_a   1.000
_cell.length_b   1.000
_cell.length_c   1.000
_cell.angle_alpha   90.00
_cell.angle_beta   90.00
_cell.angle_gamma   90.00
#
_symmetry.space_group_name_H-M   'P 1'
#
loop_
_entity.id
_entity.type
_entity.pdbx_description
1 polymer ?
#
loop_
_entity_poly.entity_id
_entity_poly.type
_entity_poly.pdbx_seq_one_letter_code
_entity_poly.pdbx_strand_id
1 'polypeptide(L)'
;MSILTINKDGIPSYNEVNYVLHELEDSRIKRHILSGIITDMEVSDIGAKNTNCRVRYKNQSVLIPISEMGIELSNNDNGDEWVRKTQILSKMLGAVVDFIVRGIDRDDPDDIHIVASRADALRKKRFEYFTSNEPIFDIEKYDKAEARVI
;
A
#
# COMPACT_ATOMS: atom_id res chain seq x y z
N MET A 1 -24.58 9.95 -16.84
CA MET A 1 -24.00 8.94 -16.24
C MET A 1 -22.84 8.41 -16.99
N SER A 2 -21.98 7.99 -16.35
CA SER A 2 -20.80 7.61 -16.96
C SER A 2 -20.73 6.12 -17.08
N ILE A 3 -20.36 5.69 -18.19
CA ILE A 3 -20.25 4.31 -18.45
C ILE A 3 -18.82 4.02 -18.78
N LEU A 4 -18.32 2.99 -18.20
CA LEU A 4 -16.96 2.60 -18.51
C LEU A 4 -16.95 2.08 -19.92
N THR A 5 -16.12 2.68 -20.73
CA THR A 5 -16.00 2.25 -22.11
C THR A 5 -14.53 2.13 -22.45
N ILE A 6 -14.26 1.33 -23.44
CA ILE A 6 -12.91 1.16 -23.94
C ILE A 6 -12.96 1.54 -25.41
N ASN A 7 -11.97 2.31 -25.81
CA ASN A 7 -11.89 2.70 -27.20
C ASN A 7 -11.71 1.49 -28.08
N LYS A 8 -11.94 1.66 -29.37
CA LYS A 8 -11.77 0.56 -30.29
C LYS A 8 -10.38 -0.01 -30.23
N ASP A 9 -9.42 0.78 -29.79
CA ASP A 9 -8.04 0.32 -29.71
C ASP A 9 -7.73 -0.37 -28.40
N GLY A 10 -8.73 -0.52 -27.53
CA GLY A 10 -8.48 -1.14 -26.23
C GLY A 10 -7.91 -0.19 -25.20
N ILE A 11 -7.85 1.09 -25.49
CA ILE A 11 -7.31 2.06 -24.56
C ILE A 11 -8.40 2.46 -23.56
N PRO A 12 -8.11 2.51 -22.25
CA PRO A 12 -9.11 2.87 -21.27
C PRO A 12 -9.69 4.23 -21.55
N SER A 13 -10.99 4.38 -21.38
CA SER A 13 -11.66 5.64 -21.61
C SER A 13 -11.41 6.58 -20.44
N TYR A 14 -11.76 7.84 -20.64
CA TYR A 14 -11.64 8.83 -19.59
C TYR A 14 -12.44 8.40 -18.34
N ASN A 15 -13.62 7.82 -18.55
CA ASN A 15 -14.45 7.39 -17.43
C ASN A 15 -13.79 6.26 -16.65
N GLU A 16 -13.08 5.38 -17.33
CA GLU A 16 -12.41 4.29 -16.66
C GLU A 16 -11.24 4.80 -15.83
N VAL A 17 -10.50 5.77 -16.34
CA VAL A 17 -9.41 6.37 -15.59
C VAL A 17 -9.95 7.05 -14.34
N ASN A 18 -11.05 7.78 -14.48
CA ASN A 18 -11.66 8.45 -13.34
C ASN A 18 -12.16 7.46 -12.31
N TYR A 19 -12.64 6.32 -12.75
CA TYR A 19 -13.12 5.30 -11.83
C TYR A 19 -11.98 4.78 -10.96
N VAL A 20 -10.82 4.56 -11.56
CA VAL A 20 -9.65 4.08 -10.81
C VAL A 20 -9.22 5.15 -9.80
N LEU A 21 -9.19 6.41 -10.21
CA LEU A 21 -8.84 7.48 -9.30
C LEU A 21 -9.83 7.58 -8.15
N HIS A 22 -11.09 7.28 -8.42
CA HIS A 22 -12.11 7.29 -7.39
C HIS A 22 -11.85 6.20 -6.36
N GLU A 23 -11.45 5.02 -6.81
CA GLU A 23 -11.11 3.94 -5.91
C GLU A 23 -9.93 4.31 -5.03
N LEU A 24 -8.94 4.97 -5.61
CA LEU A 24 -7.77 5.41 -4.85
C LEU A 24 -8.16 6.46 -3.81
N GLU A 25 -9.04 7.37 -4.18
CA GLU A 25 -9.51 8.38 -3.26
C GLU A 25 -10.33 7.76 -2.12
N ASP A 26 -11.13 6.75 -2.43
CA ASP A 26 -11.88 6.03 -1.42
C ASP A 26 -10.93 5.31 -0.45
N SER A 27 -9.85 4.78 -0.96
CA SER A 27 -8.85 4.17 -0.09
C SER A 27 -8.30 5.19 0.88
N ARG A 28 -8.02 6.40 0.39
CA ARG A 28 -7.47 7.45 1.23
C ARG A 28 -8.46 7.89 2.31
N ILE A 29 -9.71 8.07 1.92
CA ILE A 29 -10.71 8.60 2.83
C ILE A 29 -11.26 7.54 3.76
N LYS A 30 -11.59 6.39 3.22
CA LYS A 30 -12.24 5.33 4.00
C LYS A 30 -11.28 4.27 4.49
N ARG A 31 -10.01 4.41 4.19
CA ARG A 31 -8.97 3.49 4.63
C ARG A 31 -9.16 2.09 4.08
N HIS A 32 -9.65 2.00 2.85
CA HIS A 32 -9.78 0.69 2.20
C HIS A 32 -8.43 0.18 1.75
N ILE A 33 -8.21 -1.11 1.92
CA ILE A 33 -6.97 -1.74 1.50
C ILE A 33 -7.08 -2.10 0.03
N LEU A 34 -6.10 -1.69 -0.74
CA LEU A 34 -6.01 -2.03 -2.15
C LEU A 34 -4.78 -2.89 -2.36
N SER A 35 -4.70 -3.57 -3.48
CA SER A 35 -3.56 -4.43 -3.78
C SER A 35 -3.00 -4.12 -5.16
N GLY A 36 -1.71 -4.21 -5.29
CA GLY A 36 -1.06 -3.97 -6.56
C GLY A 36 0.24 -4.74 -6.65
N ILE A 37 0.89 -4.67 -7.81
CA ILE A 37 2.12 -5.40 -8.06
C ILE A 37 3.29 -4.45 -8.04
N ILE A 38 4.34 -4.82 -7.32
CA ILE A 38 5.56 -4.00 -7.29
C ILE A 38 6.24 -4.15 -8.64
N THR A 39 6.39 -3.04 -9.36
CA THR A 39 7.01 -3.07 -10.67
C THR A 39 8.49 -2.73 -10.62
N ASP A 40 8.88 -1.79 -9.78
CA ASP A 40 10.28 -1.45 -9.65
C ASP A 40 10.48 -0.60 -8.40
N MET A 41 11.69 -0.16 -8.19
CA MET A 41 11.97 0.74 -7.09
C MET A 41 12.87 1.86 -7.60
N GLU A 42 12.66 3.04 -7.04
CA GLU A 42 13.43 4.22 -7.37
C GLU A 42 14.45 4.45 -6.28
N VAL A 43 15.69 4.10 -6.55
CA VAL A 43 16.75 4.29 -5.56
C VAL A 43 17.23 5.72 -5.62
N SER A 44 17.26 6.37 -4.46
CA SER A 44 17.61 7.77 -4.40
C SER A 44 19.12 7.96 -4.35
N ASP A 45 19.62 8.95 -5.04
CA ASP A 45 21.03 9.30 -4.98
C ASP A 45 21.36 9.94 -3.64
N ILE A 46 20.36 10.44 -2.94
CA ILE A 46 20.58 11.08 -1.66
C ILE A 46 20.85 10.06 -0.57
N GLY A 47 20.28 8.89 -0.70
CA GLY A 47 20.46 7.84 0.27
C GLY A 47 19.36 6.81 0.22
N ALA A 48 19.62 5.62 0.72
CA ALA A 48 18.67 4.52 0.67
C ALA A 48 17.36 4.85 1.42
N LYS A 49 17.43 5.75 2.39
CA LYS A 49 16.27 6.15 3.15
C LYS A 49 15.20 6.79 2.27
N ASN A 50 15.60 7.35 1.15
CA ASN A 50 14.68 8.04 0.24
C ASN A 50 14.27 7.19 -0.95
N THR A 51 14.50 5.89 -0.88
CA THR A 51 14.07 4.98 -1.94
C THR A 51 12.56 4.85 -1.93
N ASN A 52 11.97 4.78 -3.10
CA ASN A 52 10.53 4.59 -3.25
C ASN A 52 10.25 3.28 -3.97
N CYS A 53 9.19 2.61 -3.53
CA CYS A 53 8.70 1.43 -4.20
C CYS A 53 7.58 1.86 -5.15
N ARG A 54 7.64 1.39 -6.39
CA ARG A 54 6.59 1.71 -7.36
C ARG A 54 5.69 0.51 -7.54
N VAL A 55 4.39 0.74 -7.33
CA VAL A 55 3.38 -0.31 -7.39
C VAL A 55 2.38 0.06 -8.47
N ARG A 56 2.01 -0.92 -9.28
CA ARG A 56 1.00 -0.69 -10.30
C ARG A 56 -0.35 -1.11 -9.77
N TYR A 57 -1.28 -0.17 -9.75
CA TYR A 57 -2.67 -0.44 -9.42
C TYR A 57 -3.50 -0.11 -10.65
N LYS A 58 -3.95 -1.16 -11.32
CA LYS A 58 -4.69 -1.01 -12.58
C LYS A 58 -3.85 -0.18 -13.55
N ASN A 59 -4.34 0.96 -13.99
CA ASN A 59 -3.58 1.79 -14.92
C ASN A 59 -2.87 2.95 -14.24
N GLN A 60 -2.73 2.92 -12.92
CA GLN A 60 -2.07 3.99 -12.19
C GLN A 60 -0.82 3.50 -11.49
N SER A 61 0.14 4.39 -11.33
CA SER A 61 1.37 4.09 -10.63
C SER A 61 1.31 4.71 -9.24
N VAL A 62 1.57 3.90 -8.22
CA VAL A 62 1.48 4.33 -6.83
C VAL A 62 2.88 4.22 -6.23
N LEU A 63 3.29 5.25 -5.49
CA LEU A 63 4.59 5.25 -4.84
C LEU A 63 4.43 4.96 -3.36
N ILE A 64 5.23 4.05 -2.85
CA ILE A 64 5.27 3.74 -1.43
C ILE A 64 6.69 3.99 -0.96
N PRO A 65 6.92 5.00 -0.12
CA PRO A 65 8.26 5.23 0.40
C PRO A 65 8.75 4.01 1.17
N ILE A 66 10.03 3.76 1.13
CA ILE A 66 10.56 2.57 1.79
C ILE A 66 10.27 2.60 3.29
N SER A 67 10.17 3.79 3.88
CA SER A 67 9.82 3.91 5.29
C SER A 67 8.39 3.46 5.57
N GLU A 68 7.54 3.42 4.55
CA GLU A 68 6.16 3.00 4.68
C GLU A 68 5.92 1.59 4.15
N MET A 69 6.97 0.88 3.81
CA MET A 69 6.82 -0.50 3.35
C MET A 69 6.63 -1.49 4.47
N GLY A 70 6.92 -1.08 5.70
CA GLY A 70 6.72 -1.97 6.84
C GLY A 70 7.72 -3.12 6.87
N ILE A 71 8.90 -2.92 6.32
CA ILE A 71 9.94 -3.95 6.32
C ILE A 71 10.60 -3.95 7.68
N GLU A 72 10.65 -5.11 8.30
CA GLU A 72 11.29 -5.26 9.60
C GLU A 72 12.58 -6.01 9.46
N LEU A 73 13.58 -5.58 10.21
CA LEU A 73 14.89 -6.22 10.20
C LEU A 73 15.06 -7.00 11.48
N SER A 74 15.83 -8.08 11.41
CA SER A 74 16.11 -8.85 12.60
C SER A 74 17.14 -8.11 13.45
N ASN A 75 17.17 -8.42 14.72
CA ASN A 75 18.11 -7.76 15.63
C ASN A 75 19.54 -8.11 15.33
N ASN A 76 19.76 -9.11 14.52
CA ASN A 76 21.13 -9.53 14.18
C ASN A 76 21.65 -8.88 12.93
N ASP A 77 20.85 -8.04 12.29
CA ASP A 77 21.30 -7.38 11.07
C ASP A 77 22.29 -6.29 11.43
N ASN A 78 23.38 -6.25 10.71
CA ASN A 78 24.38 -5.23 10.89
C ASN A 78 24.41 -4.33 9.68
N GLY A 79 24.88 -3.10 9.89
CA GLY A 79 25.02 -2.17 8.79
C GLY A 79 23.89 -1.18 8.73
N ASP A 80 23.82 -0.46 7.64
CA ASP A 80 22.82 0.59 7.47
C ASP A 80 21.45 -0.04 7.31
N GLU A 81 20.54 0.36 8.17
CA GLU A 81 19.17 -0.14 8.18
C GLU A 81 18.48 0.07 6.84
N TRP A 82 18.66 1.24 6.26
CA TRP A 82 17.95 1.56 5.02
C TRP A 82 18.52 0.82 3.83
N VAL A 83 19.82 0.58 3.83
CA VAL A 83 20.43 -0.23 2.77
C VAL A 83 19.91 -1.65 2.85
N ARG A 84 19.80 -2.19 4.07
CA ARG A 84 19.26 -3.54 4.23
C ARG A 84 17.82 -3.62 3.77
N LYS A 85 17.02 -2.62 4.12
CA LYS A 85 15.62 -2.60 3.68
C LYS A 85 15.51 -2.50 2.16
N THR A 86 16.41 -1.75 1.54
CA THR A 86 16.42 -1.66 0.08
C THR A 86 16.74 -3.01 -0.54
N GLN A 87 17.66 -3.75 0.06
CA GLN A 87 17.99 -5.08 -0.43
C GLN A 87 16.82 -6.03 -0.32
N ILE A 88 16.07 -5.94 0.78
CA ILE A 88 14.89 -6.77 0.96
C ILE A 88 13.83 -6.37 -0.07
N LEU A 89 13.64 -5.08 -0.28
CA LEU A 89 12.68 -4.60 -1.26
C LEU A 89 13.01 -5.11 -2.65
N SER A 90 14.28 -5.17 -3.00
CA SER A 90 14.66 -5.63 -4.33
C SER A 90 14.22 -7.07 -4.58
N LYS A 91 14.08 -7.86 -3.52
CA LYS A 91 13.62 -9.24 -3.65
C LYS A 91 12.11 -9.33 -3.72
N MET A 92 11.42 -8.24 -3.45
CA MET A 92 9.95 -8.22 -3.49
C MET A 92 9.42 -7.77 -4.84
N LEU A 93 10.29 -7.45 -5.78
CA LEU A 93 9.84 -6.99 -7.10
C LEU A 93 9.00 -8.09 -7.75
N GLY A 94 7.86 -7.69 -8.31
CA GLY A 94 6.93 -8.62 -8.92
C GLY A 94 5.89 -9.17 -7.96
N ALA A 95 6.04 -8.90 -6.67
CA ALA A 95 5.09 -9.42 -5.69
C ALA A 95 3.85 -8.54 -5.59
N VAL A 96 2.77 -9.12 -5.12
CA VAL A 96 1.55 -8.37 -4.84
C VAL A 96 1.64 -7.86 -3.41
N VAL A 97 1.34 -6.57 -3.24
CA VAL A 97 1.36 -5.97 -1.90
C VAL A 97 0.06 -5.22 -1.68
N ASP A 98 -0.32 -5.12 -0.42
CA ASP A 98 -1.49 -4.36 -0.02
C ASP A 98 -1.04 -2.98 0.43
N PHE A 99 -1.90 -2.00 0.22
CA PHE A 99 -1.58 -0.63 0.63
C PHE A 99 -2.84 0.18 0.88
N ILE A 100 -2.67 1.27 1.59
CA ILE A 100 -3.74 2.26 1.77
C ILE A 100 -3.19 3.58 1.26
N VAL A 101 -3.96 4.26 0.44
CA VAL A 101 -3.52 5.51 -0.15
C VAL A 101 -3.45 6.59 0.92
N ARG A 102 -2.38 7.35 0.91
CA ARG A 102 -2.20 8.46 1.84
C ARG A 102 -2.42 9.82 1.20
N GLY A 103 -2.13 9.96 -0.05
CA GLY A 103 -2.30 11.23 -0.72
C GLY A 103 -2.36 11.09 -2.23
N ILE A 104 -3.06 11.99 -2.86
CA ILE A 104 -3.16 12.04 -4.30
C ILE A 104 -2.97 13.50 -4.71
N ASP A 105 -1.95 13.75 -5.51
CA ASP A 105 -1.69 15.09 -6.03
C ASP A 105 -2.21 15.14 -7.45
N ARG A 106 -3.24 15.93 -7.67
CA ARG A 106 -3.87 16.09 -8.98
C ARG A 106 -3.66 17.46 -9.57
N ASP A 107 -2.70 18.22 -9.05
CA ASP A 107 -2.49 19.57 -9.54
C ASP A 107 -2.18 19.58 -11.02
N ASP A 108 -1.47 18.59 -11.51
CA ASP A 108 -1.23 18.43 -12.92
C ASP A 108 -2.02 17.23 -13.41
N PRO A 109 -3.08 17.42 -14.20
CA PRO A 109 -3.89 16.30 -14.65
C PRO A 109 -3.11 15.28 -15.49
N ASP A 110 -2.01 15.72 -16.09
CA ASP A 110 -1.22 14.81 -16.90
C ASP A 110 -0.16 14.07 -16.09
N ASP A 111 0.02 14.45 -14.82
CA ASP A 111 1.07 13.87 -14.00
C ASP A 111 0.54 13.74 -12.58
N ILE A 112 -0.28 12.74 -12.37
CA ILE A 112 -0.91 12.51 -11.06
C ILE A 112 0.03 11.69 -10.20
N HIS A 113 0.27 12.16 -8.98
CA HIS A 113 1.15 11.49 -8.03
C HIS A 113 0.33 10.87 -6.92
N ILE A 114 0.52 9.60 -6.69
CA ILE A 114 -0.23 8.86 -5.66
C ILE A 114 0.79 8.27 -4.70
N VAL A 115 0.61 8.54 -3.42
CA VAL A 115 1.49 8.03 -2.37
C VAL A 115 0.67 7.16 -1.44
N ALA A 116 1.22 6.03 -1.07
CA ALA A 116 0.51 5.06 -0.24
C ALA A 116 1.42 4.46 0.81
N SER A 117 0.84 3.65 1.69
CA SER A 117 1.56 3.02 2.79
C SER A 117 1.16 1.56 2.89
N ARG A 118 2.14 0.68 2.76
CA ARG A 118 1.94 -0.73 3.02
C ARG A 118 1.86 -0.97 4.53
N ALA A 119 2.62 -0.18 5.31
CA ALA A 119 2.59 -0.31 6.76
C ALA A 119 1.20 -0.06 7.32
N ASP A 120 0.48 0.90 6.76
CA ASP A 120 -0.89 1.17 7.19
C ASP A 120 -1.79 -0.01 6.90
N ALA A 121 -1.63 -0.63 5.75
CA ALA A 121 -2.45 -1.78 5.38
C ALA A 121 -2.15 -2.96 6.30
N LEU A 122 -0.89 -3.19 6.64
CA LEU A 122 -0.52 -4.26 7.53
C LEU A 122 -1.10 -4.05 8.92
N ARG A 123 -1.07 -2.81 9.40
CA ARG A 123 -1.65 -2.50 10.71
C ARG A 123 -3.15 -2.71 10.72
N LYS A 124 -3.83 -2.31 9.65
CA LYS A 124 -5.27 -2.48 9.59
C LYS A 124 -5.64 -3.95 9.53
N LYS A 125 -4.91 -4.74 8.75
CA LYS A 125 -5.17 -6.17 8.65
C LYS A 125 -4.95 -6.85 9.99
N ARG A 126 -3.91 -6.46 10.71
CA ARG A 126 -3.64 -7.04 12.01
C ARG A 126 -4.76 -6.71 12.98
N PHE A 127 -5.20 -5.47 12.97
CA PHE A 127 -6.28 -5.06 13.85
C PHE A 127 -7.56 -5.82 13.53
N GLU A 128 -7.89 -5.95 12.26
CA GLU A 128 -9.09 -6.66 11.85
C GLU A 128 -9.01 -8.14 12.20
N TYR A 129 -7.84 -8.72 12.08
CA TYR A 129 -7.67 -10.11 12.42
C TYR A 129 -8.00 -10.34 13.90
N PHE A 130 -7.42 -9.55 14.78
CA PHE A 130 -7.67 -9.71 16.20
C PHE A 130 -9.11 -9.40 16.54
N THR A 131 -9.69 -8.40 15.95
CA THR A 131 -11.06 -8.02 16.25
C THR A 131 -12.05 -9.06 15.75
N SER A 132 -11.81 -9.61 14.58
CA SER A 132 -12.73 -10.57 14.00
C SER A 132 -12.65 -11.95 14.62
N ASN A 133 -11.49 -12.32 15.08
CA ASN A 133 -11.30 -13.66 15.63
C ASN A 133 -11.58 -13.74 17.10
N GLU A 134 -11.55 -12.61 17.77
CA GLU A 134 -11.84 -12.61 19.16
C GLU A 134 -13.20 -13.09 19.51
N PRO A 135 -14.21 -12.75 18.78
CA PRO A 135 -15.55 -13.15 19.19
C PRO A 135 -15.74 -14.62 19.35
N ILE A 136 -14.84 -15.37 18.84
CA ILE A 136 -14.94 -16.78 19.04
C ILE A 136 -14.82 -17.10 20.48
N PHE A 137 -14.22 -16.22 21.24
CA PHE A 137 -14.08 -16.44 22.62
C PHE A 137 -15.29 -16.01 23.34
N ASP A 138 -15.53 -16.60 24.41
CA ASP A 138 -16.49 -16.09 25.31
C ASP A 138 -15.89 -14.95 26.03
N ILE A 139 -16.65 -13.94 26.17
CA ILE A 139 -16.18 -12.76 26.82
C ILE A 139 -15.70 -13.07 28.21
N GLU A 140 -16.32 -14.01 28.79
CA GLU A 140 -15.95 -14.33 30.14
C GLU A 140 -14.56 -14.83 30.22
N LYS A 141 -14.18 -15.68 29.35
CA LYS A 141 -12.83 -16.09 29.43
C LYS A 141 -11.96 -15.13 28.78
N TYR A 142 -12.50 -14.24 28.04
CA TYR A 142 -11.72 -13.30 27.43
C TYR A 142 -11.41 -12.17 28.24
N ASP A 143 -12.00 -12.05 29.35
CA ASP A 143 -11.67 -10.99 30.21
C ASP A 143 -10.25 -10.82 30.31
N LYS A 144 -9.55 -11.87 30.23
CA LYS A 144 -8.15 -11.72 30.24
C LYS A 144 -7.70 -11.61 28.86
N ALA A 145 -8.50 -12.02 27.97
CA ALA A 145 -7.99 -12.05 26.63
C ALA A 145 -7.97 -10.70 26.01
N GLU A 146 -8.69 -9.77 26.52
CA GLU A 146 -8.63 -8.50 25.87
C GLU A 146 -7.27 -7.99 25.95
N ALA A 147 -6.55 -8.43 26.86
CA ALA A 147 -5.19 -7.97 26.92
C ALA A 147 -4.43 -8.31 25.70
N ARG A 148 -4.84 -9.27 24.95
CA ARG A 148 -4.06 -9.61 23.81
C ARG A 148 -4.52 -8.92 22.59
N VAL A 149 -5.51 -8.14 22.72
CA VAL A 149 -5.88 -7.35 21.60
C VAL A 149 -4.92 -6.26 21.51
N ILE A 150 -3.99 -6.24 20.84
CA ILE A 150 -3.08 -5.18 20.91
C ILE A 150 -2.94 -4.42 19.68
#